data_ae16f7c2fe12f37d593ee7c1f1f5c8cf
#
_entry.id   ae16f7c2fe12f37d593ee7c1f1f5c8cf
#
_cell.length_a   1.000
_cell.length_b   1.000
_cell.length_c   1.000
_cell.angle_alpha   90.00
_cell.angle_beta   90.00
_cell.angle_gamma   90.00
#
_symmetry.space_group_name_H-M   'P 1'
#
loop_
_entity.id
_entity.type
_entity.pdbx_description
1 polymer ?
#
loop_
_entity_poly.entity_id
_entity_poly.type
_entity_poly.pdbx_seq_one_letter_code
_entity_poly.pdbx_strand_id
1 'polypeptide(L)'
;LGKGNVDAIFNSSFLEARLKDGVYPRKDGEVDLTRRLTTISYHFYSLKNSNFSWDGTQVKGLVGKVGTPIGFSIEHDLMNMGIDVHSALTSQLNFSNLLRGKVDAIAIQAVTGDYHLQRRSGLAAVEKVYPEIKTKAYYLMISHQFHNEQPQLTEEIWDEVAVLREKNLS
;
A
#
# COMPACT_ATOMS: atom_id res chain seq x y z
N LEU A 1 11.65 13.41 1.19
CA LEU A 1 10.87 14.42 0.47
C LEU A 1 10.71 15.67 1.34
N GLY A 2 9.96 15.62 2.43
CA GLY A 2 9.70 16.80 3.27
C GLY A 2 10.94 17.47 3.89
N LYS A 3 12.09 16.82 3.88
CA LYS A 3 13.37 17.38 4.33
C LYS A 3 14.26 17.88 3.17
N GLY A 4 13.78 17.90 1.94
CA GLY A 4 14.53 18.36 0.77
C GLY A 4 15.68 17.45 0.30
N ASN A 5 15.77 16.21 0.80
CA ASN A 5 16.86 15.29 0.45
C ASN A 5 16.64 14.58 -0.89
N VAL A 6 15.42 14.57 -1.39
CA VAL A 6 15.01 13.97 -2.67
C VAL A 6 13.87 14.78 -3.27
N ASP A 7 13.77 14.82 -4.59
CA ASP A 7 12.77 15.60 -5.32
C ASP A 7 11.49 14.84 -5.56
N ALA A 8 11.54 13.50 -5.60
CA ALA A 8 10.36 12.67 -5.84
C ALA A 8 10.42 11.33 -5.10
N ILE A 9 9.24 10.74 -4.87
CA ILE A 9 9.08 9.39 -4.31
C ILE A 9 8.12 8.60 -5.20
N PHE A 10 8.55 7.44 -5.66
CA PHE A 10 7.71 6.47 -6.38
C PHE A 10 6.77 5.73 -5.42
N ASN A 11 5.68 5.22 -5.99
CA ASN A 11 4.73 4.34 -5.29
C ASN A 11 4.16 4.94 -4.01
N SER A 12 3.79 6.22 -4.06
CA SER A 12 3.06 6.89 -2.99
C SER A 12 1.55 6.85 -3.26
N SER A 13 0.79 6.12 -2.45
CA SER A 13 -0.67 6.26 -2.46
C SER A 13 -1.07 7.60 -1.86
N PHE A 14 -2.18 8.16 -2.32
CA PHE A 14 -2.66 9.42 -1.77
C PHE A 14 -3.09 9.26 -0.31
N LEU A 15 -2.56 10.12 0.54
CA LEU A 15 -3.01 10.38 1.92
C LEU A 15 -2.90 11.88 2.15
N GLU A 16 -3.93 12.48 2.70
CA GLU A 16 -3.94 13.91 3.00
C GLU A 16 -2.78 14.31 3.93
N ALA A 17 -2.46 13.47 4.92
CA ALA A 17 -1.34 13.67 5.82
C ALA A 17 0.03 13.77 5.12
N ARG A 18 0.17 13.26 3.89
CA ARG A 18 1.40 13.34 3.09
C ARG A 18 1.53 14.64 2.31
N LEU A 19 0.46 15.44 2.19
CA LEU A 19 0.50 16.72 1.50
C LEU A 19 1.46 17.74 2.14
N LYS A 20 1.78 17.56 3.41
CA LYS A 20 2.82 18.35 4.09
C LYS A 20 4.23 18.11 3.54
N ASP A 21 4.48 16.94 2.97
CA ASP A 21 5.79 16.49 2.51
C ASP A 21 5.99 16.68 0.98
N GLY A 22 4.90 16.84 0.22
CA GLY A 22 4.96 17.02 -1.24
C GLY A 22 3.59 17.10 -1.89
N VAL A 23 3.60 17.12 -3.22
CA VAL A 23 2.42 17.29 -4.07
C VAL A 23 2.13 16.03 -4.89
N TYR A 24 0.86 15.85 -5.22
CA TYR A 24 0.34 14.84 -6.12
C TYR A 24 -0.26 15.50 -7.36
N PRO A 25 -0.35 14.80 -8.51
CA PRO A 25 -1.07 15.32 -9.67
C PRO A 25 -2.53 15.56 -9.32
N ARG A 26 -3.05 16.74 -9.66
CA ARG A 26 -4.43 17.13 -9.38
C ARG A 26 -5.17 17.55 -10.64
N LYS A 27 -6.47 17.30 -10.62
CA LYS A 27 -7.43 17.77 -11.62
C LYS A 27 -8.71 18.15 -10.90
N ASP A 28 -9.23 19.34 -11.17
CA ASP A 28 -10.48 19.84 -10.58
C ASP A 28 -10.51 19.80 -9.03
N GLY A 29 -9.34 20.01 -8.40
CA GLY A 29 -9.19 19.98 -6.93
C GLY A 29 -8.94 18.60 -6.32
N GLU A 30 -9.18 17.52 -7.07
CA GLU A 30 -8.98 16.14 -6.64
C GLU A 30 -7.68 15.55 -7.20
N VAL A 31 -7.24 14.42 -6.63
CA VAL A 31 -6.08 13.69 -7.15
C VAL A 31 -6.41 13.08 -8.51
N ASP A 32 -5.58 13.36 -9.50
CA ASP A 32 -5.81 12.91 -10.88
C ASP A 32 -5.46 11.42 -11.05
N LEU A 33 -6.50 10.58 -11.10
CA LEU A 33 -6.36 9.14 -11.33
C LEU A 33 -5.75 8.79 -12.69
N THR A 34 -5.85 9.68 -13.68
CA THR A 34 -5.29 9.44 -15.02
C THR A 34 -3.77 9.49 -15.01
N ARG A 35 -3.17 10.20 -14.06
CA ARG A 35 -1.72 10.36 -13.88
C ARG A 35 -1.12 9.43 -12.81
N ARG A 36 -1.84 8.35 -12.42
CA ARG A 36 -1.28 7.33 -11.53
C ARG A 36 -0.16 6.54 -12.20
N LEU A 37 0.80 6.09 -11.43
CA LEU A 37 1.82 5.12 -11.87
C LEU A 37 1.21 3.73 -12.08
N THR A 38 0.47 3.28 -11.08
CA THR A 38 -0.10 1.93 -11.04
C THR A 38 -1.27 1.86 -10.07
N THR A 39 -1.91 0.71 -10.04
CA THR A 39 -2.96 0.37 -9.08
C THR A 39 -2.54 -0.89 -8.34
N ILE A 40 -2.59 -0.87 -7.01
CA ILE A 40 -2.17 -1.99 -6.16
C ILE A 40 -3.30 -2.37 -5.23
N SER A 41 -3.64 -3.66 -5.20
CA SER A 41 -4.58 -4.22 -4.24
C SER A 41 -3.88 -4.68 -2.96
N TYR A 42 -4.59 -4.54 -1.85
CA TYR A 42 -4.21 -5.08 -0.54
C TYR A 42 -5.09 -6.27 -0.20
N HIS A 43 -4.48 -7.30 0.35
CA HIS A 43 -5.17 -8.49 0.83
C HIS A 43 -4.76 -8.83 2.26
N PHE A 44 -5.64 -9.53 2.95
CA PHE A 44 -5.24 -10.26 4.14
C PHE A 44 -4.53 -11.56 3.74
N TYR A 45 -3.60 -11.97 4.59
CA TYR A 45 -2.98 -13.29 4.58
C TYR A 45 -3.06 -13.86 5.98
N SER A 46 -3.54 -15.09 6.12
CA SER A 46 -3.73 -15.76 7.41
C SER A 46 -3.23 -17.19 7.37
N LEU A 47 -3.20 -17.86 8.50
CA LEU A 47 -2.94 -19.29 8.52
C LEU A 47 -4.18 -20.05 8.02
N LYS A 48 -3.97 -21.06 7.17
CA LYS A 48 -5.03 -21.89 6.56
C LYS A 48 -5.99 -22.52 7.58
N ASN A 49 -5.48 -22.83 8.78
CA ASN A 49 -6.27 -23.44 9.84
C ASN A 49 -6.71 -22.44 10.92
N SER A 50 -6.66 -21.14 10.64
CA SER A 50 -7.17 -20.13 11.56
C SER A 50 -8.67 -19.92 11.37
N ASN A 51 -9.31 -19.31 12.37
CA ASN A 51 -10.71 -18.89 12.27
C ASN A 51 -10.86 -17.51 11.59
N PHE A 52 -9.74 -16.89 11.16
CA PHE A 52 -9.75 -15.60 10.52
C PHE A 52 -10.45 -15.65 9.16
N SER A 53 -11.38 -14.76 8.94
CA SER A 53 -12.04 -14.59 7.63
C SER A 53 -12.39 -13.12 7.36
N TRP A 54 -12.54 -12.80 6.10
CA TRP A 54 -12.90 -11.48 5.59
C TRP A 54 -13.95 -11.63 4.49
N ASP A 55 -15.06 -10.92 4.58
CA ASP A 55 -16.17 -11.01 3.62
C ASP A 55 -16.28 -9.81 2.66
N GLY A 56 -15.29 -8.91 2.70
CA GLY A 56 -15.28 -7.65 1.93
C GLY A 56 -15.75 -6.44 2.75
N THR A 57 -16.34 -6.66 3.91
CA THR A 57 -16.86 -5.60 4.80
C THR A 57 -16.49 -5.79 6.26
N GLN A 58 -16.44 -7.04 6.72
CA GLN A 58 -16.21 -7.37 8.13
C GLN A 58 -15.17 -8.48 8.27
N VAL A 59 -14.30 -8.30 9.28
CA VAL A 59 -13.39 -9.35 9.75
C VAL A 59 -14.08 -10.19 10.80
N LYS A 60 -13.94 -11.53 10.69
CA LYS A 60 -14.40 -12.49 11.71
C LYS A 60 -13.22 -13.31 12.20
N GLY A 61 -13.30 -13.80 13.43
CA GLY A 61 -12.25 -14.66 14.04
C GLY A 61 -10.96 -13.93 14.39
N LEU A 62 -10.93 -12.59 14.35
CA LEU A 62 -9.83 -11.78 14.84
C LEU A 62 -9.90 -11.69 16.38
N VAL A 63 -8.86 -12.13 17.07
CA VAL A 63 -8.74 -12.09 18.53
C VAL A 63 -7.64 -11.10 18.95
N GLY A 64 -6.55 -11.05 18.21
CA GLY A 64 -5.39 -10.20 18.43
C GLY A 64 -5.32 -9.05 17.45
N LYS A 65 -4.21 -8.95 16.74
CA LYS A 65 -3.88 -7.83 15.85
C LYS A 65 -3.69 -8.28 14.42
N VAL A 66 -3.77 -7.33 13.49
CA VAL A 66 -3.35 -7.50 12.10
C VAL A 66 -1.97 -6.89 11.91
N GLY A 67 -1.03 -7.64 11.33
CA GLY A 67 0.29 -7.16 10.99
C GLY A 67 0.28 -6.33 9.70
N THR A 68 1.04 -5.22 9.66
CA THR A 68 1.25 -4.40 8.45
C THR A 68 2.70 -3.96 8.35
N PRO A 69 3.23 -3.65 7.14
CA PRO A 69 4.48 -2.93 7.04
C PRO A 69 4.32 -1.49 7.53
N ILE A 70 5.28 -1.01 8.32
CA ILE A 70 5.27 0.35 8.88
C ILE A 70 5.21 1.41 7.77
N GLY A 71 4.37 2.44 7.97
CA GLY A 71 4.24 3.58 7.06
C GLY A 71 3.41 3.29 5.80
N PHE A 72 2.85 2.09 5.66
CA PHE A 72 1.93 1.78 4.57
C PHE A 72 0.54 2.34 4.86
N SER A 73 -0.11 2.87 3.80
CA SER A 73 -1.43 3.50 3.94
C SER A 73 -2.55 2.55 4.37
N ILE A 74 -2.34 1.23 4.26
CA ILE A 74 -3.30 0.22 4.70
C ILE A 74 -3.44 0.21 6.23
N GLU A 75 -2.38 0.58 6.96
CA GLU A 75 -2.42 0.72 8.42
C GLU A 75 -3.53 1.67 8.86
N HIS A 76 -3.60 2.84 8.22
CA HIS A 76 -4.64 3.83 8.49
C HIS A 76 -6.05 3.32 8.15
N ASP A 77 -6.20 2.60 7.01
CA ASP A 77 -7.49 2.03 6.62
C ASP A 77 -7.99 1.00 7.66
N LEU A 78 -7.11 0.12 8.14
CA LEU A 78 -7.45 -0.89 9.15
C LEU A 78 -7.84 -0.25 10.49
N MET A 79 -7.11 0.78 10.92
CA MET A 79 -7.45 1.54 12.13
C MET A 79 -8.82 2.21 12.02
N ASN A 80 -9.16 2.77 10.85
CA ASN A 80 -10.49 3.33 10.60
C ASN A 80 -11.61 2.26 10.60
N MET A 81 -11.27 0.99 10.33
CA MET A 81 -12.18 -0.15 10.46
C MET A 81 -12.28 -0.68 11.90
N GLY A 82 -11.58 -0.05 12.85
CA GLY A 82 -11.54 -0.49 14.25
C GLY A 82 -10.64 -1.72 14.49
N ILE A 83 -9.73 -2.02 13.58
CA ILE A 83 -8.81 -3.16 13.68
C ILE A 83 -7.50 -2.72 14.34
N ASP A 84 -7.10 -3.39 15.41
CA ASP A 84 -5.80 -3.19 16.04
C ASP A 84 -4.67 -3.66 15.12
N VAL A 85 -3.67 -2.80 14.95
CA VAL A 85 -2.56 -3.04 14.03
C VAL A 85 -1.24 -3.27 14.79
N HIS A 86 -0.41 -4.16 14.26
CA HIS A 86 0.98 -4.37 14.65
C HIS A 86 1.90 -4.06 13.48
N SER A 87 2.56 -2.90 13.51
CA SER A 87 3.44 -2.47 12.43
C SER A 87 4.82 -3.10 12.55
N ALA A 88 5.33 -3.70 11.48
CA ALA A 88 6.65 -4.29 11.40
C ALA A 88 7.50 -3.64 10.30
N LEU A 89 8.81 -3.59 10.50
CA LEU A 89 9.75 -2.92 9.59
C LEU A 89 9.79 -3.53 8.19
N THR A 90 9.52 -4.84 8.07
CA THR A 90 9.59 -5.55 6.80
C THR A 90 8.42 -6.52 6.62
N SER A 91 8.08 -6.80 5.36
CA SER A 91 7.08 -7.83 5.03
C SER A 91 7.47 -9.20 5.56
N GLN A 92 8.77 -9.54 5.51
CA GLN A 92 9.29 -10.79 6.05
C GLN A 92 9.03 -10.92 7.55
N LEU A 93 9.20 -9.84 8.30
CA LEU A 93 8.94 -9.84 9.74
C LEU A 93 7.44 -10.00 10.03
N ASN A 94 6.57 -9.41 9.20
CA ASN A 94 5.12 -9.63 9.30
C ASN A 94 4.76 -11.10 9.12
N PHE A 95 5.28 -11.78 8.08
CA PHE A 95 5.06 -13.23 7.92
C PHE A 95 5.62 -14.06 9.09
N SER A 96 6.78 -13.68 9.62
CA SER A 96 7.34 -14.33 10.81
C SER A 96 6.45 -14.15 12.04
N ASN A 97 5.87 -12.96 12.23
CA ASN A 97 4.93 -12.68 13.32
C ASN A 97 3.64 -13.49 13.18
N LEU A 98 3.13 -13.66 11.95
CA LEU A 98 1.96 -14.48 11.65
C LEU A 98 2.23 -15.96 12.00
N LEU A 99 3.36 -16.54 11.54
CA LEU A 99 3.72 -17.93 11.83
C LEU A 99 3.94 -18.21 13.32
N ARG A 100 4.34 -17.20 14.10
CA ARG A 100 4.55 -17.29 15.55
C ARG A 100 3.30 -16.97 16.37
N GLY A 101 2.18 -16.68 15.73
CA GLY A 101 0.93 -16.31 16.39
C GLY A 101 0.97 -14.96 17.13
N LYS A 102 1.88 -14.05 16.75
CA LYS A 102 1.91 -12.70 17.30
C LYS A 102 0.84 -11.79 16.67
N VAL A 103 0.39 -12.13 15.50
CA VAL A 103 -0.72 -11.52 14.77
C VAL A 103 -1.59 -12.62 14.16
N ASP A 104 -2.89 -12.37 14.02
CA ASP A 104 -3.85 -13.35 13.51
C ASP A 104 -3.88 -13.37 11.98
N ALA A 105 -3.60 -12.22 11.38
CA ALA A 105 -3.48 -12.04 9.94
C ALA A 105 -2.46 -10.93 9.65
N ILE A 106 -2.03 -10.82 8.39
CA ILE A 106 -1.28 -9.67 7.89
C ILE A 106 -2.04 -9.03 6.72
N ALA A 107 -1.99 -7.71 6.62
CA ALA A 107 -2.52 -6.94 5.52
C ALA A 107 -1.37 -6.31 4.73
N ILE A 108 -1.22 -6.71 3.47
CA ILE A 108 -0.08 -6.33 2.64
C ILE A 108 -0.49 -6.23 1.17
N GLN A 109 0.31 -5.54 0.37
CA GLN A 109 0.15 -5.48 -1.08
C GLN A 109 0.19 -6.88 -1.68
N ALA A 110 -0.78 -7.20 -2.56
CA ALA A 110 -0.92 -8.52 -3.18
C ALA A 110 0.37 -8.98 -3.86
N VAL A 111 1.01 -8.10 -4.63
CA VAL A 111 2.29 -8.40 -5.31
C VAL A 111 3.35 -8.87 -4.33
N THR A 112 3.50 -8.20 -3.20
CA THR A 112 4.48 -8.55 -2.17
C THR A 112 4.11 -9.86 -1.46
N GLY A 113 2.84 -10.00 -1.08
CA GLY A 113 2.37 -11.20 -0.39
C GLY A 113 2.49 -12.45 -1.24
N ASP A 114 2.03 -12.39 -2.47
CA ASP A 114 2.09 -13.49 -3.43
C ASP A 114 3.53 -13.88 -3.77
N TYR A 115 4.43 -12.89 -3.92
CA TYR A 115 5.86 -13.13 -4.10
C TYR A 115 6.47 -13.94 -2.94
N HIS A 116 6.12 -13.59 -1.69
CA HIS A 116 6.61 -14.34 -0.53
C HIS A 116 6.04 -15.76 -0.48
N LEU A 117 4.75 -15.96 -0.75
CA LEU A 117 4.13 -17.28 -0.76
C LEU A 117 4.74 -18.21 -1.80
N GLN A 118 5.05 -17.70 -3.01
CA GLN A 118 5.62 -18.48 -4.10
C GLN A 118 7.07 -18.92 -3.84
N ARG A 119 7.84 -18.11 -3.11
CA ARG A 119 9.31 -18.32 -2.97
C ARG A 119 9.75 -18.92 -1.64
N ARG A 120 8.85 -19.10 -0.68
CA ARG A 120 9.20 -19.56 0.67
C ARG A 120 8.39 -20.79 1.06
N SER A 121 9.01 -21.95 1.02
CA SER A 121 8.40 -23.20 1.47
C SER A 121 7.91 -23.16 2.94
N GLY A 122 8.57 -22.36 3.78
CA GLY A 122 8.14 -22.14 5.18
C GLY A 122 6.80 -21.39 5.33
N LEU A 123 6.22 -20.85 4.24
CA LEU A 123 4.91 -20.21 4.23
C LEU A 123 3.78 -21.09 3.69
N ALA A 124 3.99 -22.41 3.55
CA ALA A 124 2.98 -23.35 3.05
C ALA A 124 1.68 -23.37 3.89
N ALA A 125 1.76 -22.99 5.16
CA ALA A 125 0.61 -22.88 6.07
C ALA A 125 -0.16 -21.55 5.92
N VAL A 126 0.35 -20.61 5.14
CA VAL A 126 -0.28 -19.30 4.93
C VAL A 126 -1.09 -19.31 3.64
N GLU A 127 -2.22 -18.64 3.65
CA GLU A 127 -3.05 -18.42 2.47
C GLU A 127 -3.42 -16.94 2.30
N LYS A 128 -3.70 -16.55 1.07
CA LYS A 128 -4.28 -15.27 0.71
C LYS A 128 -5.78 -15.31 0.92
N VAL A 129 -6.31 -14.32 1.63
CA VAL A 129 -7.74 -14.20 1.92
C VAL A 129 -8.39 -13.30 0.88
N TYR A 130 -9.57 -13.68 0.42
CA TYR A 130 -10.39 -12.93 -0.56
C TYR A 130 -11.71 -12.49 0.07
N PRO A 131 -12.32 -11.41 -0.46
CA PRO A 131 -11.81 -10.50 -1.50
C PRO A 131 -10.66 -9.62 -1.03
N GLU A 132 -10.19 -8.70 -1.89
CA GLU A 132 -9.23 -7.66 -1.50
C GLU A 132 -9.81 -6.73 -0.41
N ILE A 133 -8.94 -6.20 0.43
CA ILE A 133 -9.31 -5.19 1.44
C ILE A 133 -9.62 -3.87 0.74
N LYS A 134 -8.71 -3.47 -0.16
CA LYS A 134 -8.77 -2.20 -0.89
C LYS A 134 -7.83 -2.21 -2.06
N THR A 135 -8.23 -1.52 -3.11
CA THR A 135 -7.38 -1.21 -4.26
C THR A 135 -7.07 0.28 -4.24
N LYS A 136 -5.80 0.63 -4.38
CA LYS A 136 -5.31 2.02 -4.32
C LYS A 136 -4.52 2.38 -5.56
N ALA A 137 -4.72 3.61 -6.03
CA ALA A 137 -3.85 4.23 -7.02
C ALA A 137 -2.55 4.72 -6.36
N TYR A 138 -1.44 4.54 -7.05
CA TYR A 138 -0.11 4.95 -6.63
C TYR A 138 0.47 5.95 -7.61
N TYR A 139 1.19 6.95 -7.09
CA TYR A 139 1.65 8.12 -7.83
C TYR A 139 3.15 8.34 -7.65
N LEU A 140 3.71 9.13 -8.54
CA LEU A 140 4.95 9.85 -8.32
C LEU A 140 4.62 11.11 -7.51
N MET A 141 4.97 11.12 -6.23
CA MET A 141 4.84 12.28 -5.36
C MET A 141 6.08 13.15 -5.50
N ILE A 142 5.92 14.45 -5.71
CA ILE A 142 7.01 15.41 -5.96
C ILE A 142 7.15 16.35 -4.76
N SER A 143 8.37 16.73 -4.41
CA SER A 143 8.62 17.66 -3.31
C SER A 143 8.02 19.04 -3.58
N HIS A 144 7.62 19.74 -2.53
CA HIS A 144 7.16 21.12 -2.65
C HIS A 144 8.24 22.03 -3.26
N GLN A 145 9.50 21.80 -2.88
CA GLN A 145 10.62 22.58 -3.41
C GLN A 145 10.73 22.41 -4.93
N PHE A 146 10.83 21.18 -5.42
CA PHE A 146 10.95 20.93 -6.87
C PHE A 146 9.73 21.45 -7.64
N HIS A 147 8.51 21.21 -7.12
CA HIS A 147 7.29 21.71 -7.76
C HIS A 147 7.27 23.23 -7.86
N ASN A 148 7.69 23.96 -6.81
CA ASN A 148 7.74 25.43 -6.82
C ASN A 148 8.81 25.98 -7.76
N GLU A 149 9.96 25.31 -7.86
CA GLU A 149 11.07 25.71 -8.73
C GLU A 149 10.80 25.34 -10.20
N GLN A 150 10.12 24.22 -10.45
CA GLN A 150 9.91 23.63 -11.78
C GLN A 150 8.44 23.18 -11.97
N PRO A 151 7.46 24.07 -11.87
CA PRO A 151 6.05 23.67 -11.93
C PRO A 151 5.64 23.05 -13.28
N GLN A 152 6.13 23.63 -14.39
CA GLN A 152 5.82 23.11 -15.71
C GLN A 152 6.45 21.71 -15.93
N LEU A 153 7.71 21.53 -15.54
CA LEU A 153 8.38 20.24 -15.65
C LEU A 153 7.70 19.18 -14.78
N THR A 154 7.18 19.55 -13.61
CA THR A 154 6.41 18.68 -12.74
C THR A 154 5.16 18.13 -13.47
N GLU A 155 4.40 19.00 -14.14
CA GLU A 155 3.22 18.59 -14.91
C GLU A 155 3.60 17.67 -16.09
N GLU A 156 4.67 18.02 -16.84
CA GLU A 156 5.19 17.21 -17.94
C GLU A 156 5.63 15.81 -17.48
N ILE A 157 6.28 15.69 -16.31
CA ILE A 157 6.67 14.40 -15.71
C ILE A 157 5.42 13.56 -15.42
N TRP A 158 4.37 14.12 -14.83
CA TRP A 158 3.15 13.38 -14.54
C TRP A 158 2.41 12.95 -15.81
N ASP A 159 2.41 13.78 -16.84
CA ASP A 159 1.83 13.45 -18.15
C ASP A 159 2.61 12.29 -18.81
N GLU A 160 3.94 12.33 -18.78
CA GLU A 160 4.76 11.27 -19.34
C GLU A 160 4.59 9.95 -18.55
N VAL A 161 4.42 10.01 -17.23
CA VAL A 161 4.07 8.84 -16.40
C VAL A 161 2.77 8.18 -16.90
N ALA A 162 1.75 8.96 -17.21
CA ALA A 162 0.49 8.45 -17.75
C ALA A 162 0.69 7.78 -19.11
N VAL A 163 1.44 8.42 -20.00
CA VAL A 163 1.76 7.87 -21.35
C VAL A 163 2.52 6.55 -21.25
N LEU A 164 3.56 6.49 -20.41
CA LEU A 164 4.37 5.28 -20.23
C LEU A 164 3.56 4.13 -19.63
N ARG A 165 2.66 4.41 -18.69
CA ARG A 165 1.76 3.38 -18.14
C ARG A 165 0.89 2.78 -19.23
N GLU A 166 0.27 3.59 -20.08
CA GLU A 166 -0.60 3.11 -21.17
C GLU A 166 0.18 2.23 -22.16
N LYS A 167 1.42 2.60 -22.49
CA LYS A 167 2.30 1.81 -23.38
C LYS A 167 2.70 0.45 -22.78
N ASN A 168 2.79 0.33 -21.45
CA ASN A 168 3.18 -0.91 -20.77
C ASN A 168 1.98 -1.83 -20.48
N LEU A 169 0.74 -1.36 -20.66
CA LEU A 169 -0.49 -2.15 -20.50
C LEU A 169 -1.01 -2.71 -21.82
N SER A 170 -0.47 -2.27 -22.96
CA SER A 170 -0.76 -2.74 -24.30
C SER A 170 0.23 -3.82 -24.76
#